data_d7ef46337e69874c7ed0eb78f49dd55d
#
_entry.id   d7ef46337e69874c7ed0eb78f49dd55d
#
_cell.length_a   1.000
_cell.length_b   1.000
_cell.length_c   1.000
_cell.angle_alpha   90.00
_cell.angle_beta   90.00
_cell.angle_gamma   90.00
#
_symmetry.space_group_name_H-M   'P 1'
#
loop_
_entity.id
_entity.type
_entity.pdbx_description
1 polymer ?
#
loop_
_entity_poly.entity_id
_entity_poly.type
_entity_poly.pdbx_seq_one_letter_code
_entity_poly.pdbx_strand_id
1 'polypeptide(L)'
;IFSAIILFHELGHFLFAKLNKIVVTEFSLGMGPRLFSFEKGDTRYSLKLLPIGGSCAMLGEDTDIENEPGTFNSASVWGRISVVAAGPVFNFIMAFVLSVIIVGAVGYEPSRVLSVKEGSAAEAAGLKEGDIITGYQGYHIDLGKDLYVYSYLNQLKEGDTINLTVKRDGKKMDISYKSDTNVR
;
A
#
# COMPACT_ATOMS: atom_id res chain seq x y z
N ILE A 1 14.82 -2.42 1.55
CA ILE A 1 13.49 -1.79 1.35
C ILE A 1 13.60 -0.27 1.42
N PHE A 2 14.15 0.33 2.50
CA PHE A 2 14.21 1.79 2.67
C PHE A 2 14.91 2.51 1.51
N SER A 3 16.09 2.05 1.09
CA SER A 3 16.83 2.63 -0.05
C SER A 3 16.06 2.53 -1.38
N ALA A 4 15.26 1.47 -1.56
CA ALA A 4 14.42 1.34 -2.73
C ALA A 4 13.29 2.37 -2.74
N ILE A 5 12.65 2.61 -1.58
CA ILE A 5 11.59 3.62 -1.45
C ILE A 5 12.13 5.00 -1.83
N ILE A 6 13.32 5.35 -1.32
CA ILE A 6 13.95 6.64 -1.63
C ILE A 6 14.33 6.71 -3.11
N LEU A 7 14.92 5.65 -3.67
CA LEU A 7 15.28 5.62 -5.08
C LEU A 7 14.06 5.85 -6.00
N PHE A 8 12.93 5.20 -5.70
CA PHE A 8 11.69 5.40 -6.46
C PHE A 8 11.13 6.81 -6.30
N HIS A 9 11.23 7.38 -5.10
CA HIS A 9 10.86 8.75 -4.83
C HIS A 9 11.67 9.73 -5.69
N GLU A 10 13.00 9.64 -5.62
CA GLU A 10 13.92 10.47 -6.41
C GLU A 10 13.75 10.26 -7.92
N LEU A 11 13.46 9.03 -8.33
CA LEU A 11 13.17 8.69 -9.73
C LEU A 11 11.92 9.43 -10.23
N GLY A 12 10.90 9.58 -9.37
CA GLY A 12 9.72 10.38 -9.69
C GLY A 12 10.08 11.82 -10.02
N HIS A 13 10.84 12.48 -9.13
CA HIS A 13 11.34 13.84 -9.36
C HIS A 13 12.17 13.94 -10.64
N PHE A 14 13.09 13.01 -10.83
CA PHE A 14 13.96 12.95 -12.00
C PHE A 14 13.19 12.89 -13.31
N LEU A 15 12.25 11.95 -13.42
CA LEU A 15 11.47 11.75 -14.66
C LEU A 15 10.61 12.97 -14.97
N PHE A 16 9.93 13.54 -13.99
CA PHE A 16 9.09 14.71 -14.18
C PHE A 16 9.89 15.99 -14.42
N ALA A 17 11.09 16.13 -13.83
CA ALA A 17 12.00 17.20 -14.17
C ALA A 17 12.39 17.14 -15.67
N LYS A 18 12.81 15.97 -16.16
CA LYS A 18 13.15 15.77 -17.57
C LYS A 18 11.96 16.01 -18.51
N LEU A 19 10.75 15.57 -18.15
CA LEU A 19 9.52 15.81 -18.91
C LEU A 19 9.21 17.32 -19.02
N ASN A 20 9.48 18.09 -17.98
CA ASN A 20 9.30 19.54 -17.96
C ASN A 20 10.53 20.32 -18.48
N LYS A 21 11.51 19.63 -19.08
CA LYS A 21 12.74 20.20 -19.63
C LYS A 21 13.62 20.94 -18.58
N ILE A 22 13.49 20.52 -17.33
CA ILE A 22 14.33 21.00 -16.24
C ILE A 22 15.63 20.19 -16.26
N VAL A 23 16.76 20.88 -16.18
CA VAL A 23 18.07 20.24 -16.14
C VAL A 23 18.30 19.64 -14.75
N VAL A 24 18.48 18.31 -14.71
CA VAL A 24 18.91 17.62 -13.50
C VAL A 24 20.42 17.56 -13.51
N THR A 25 21.05 18.22 -12.54
CA THR A 25 22.51 18.32 -12.44
C THR A 25 23.12 17.08 -11.79
N GLU A 26 22.46 16.53 -10.76
CA GLU A 26 22.89 15.28 -10.12
C GLU A 26 21.69 14.42 -9.76
N PHE A 27 21.77 13.14 -10.09
CA PHE A 27 20.88 12.09 -9.56
C PHE A 27 21.72 11.12 -8.76
N SER A 28 21.51 11.06 -7.43
CA SER A 28 22.35 10.25 -6.56
C SER A 28 21.56 9.27 -5.71
N LEU A 29 22.15 8.10 -5.51
CA LEU A 29 21.72 7.12 -4.52
C LEU A 29 22.66 7.13 -3.34
N GLY A 30 22.11 7.30 -2.13
CA GLY A 30 22.87 7.37 -0.88
C GLY A 30 23.30 8.77 -0.51
N MET A 31 23.99 8.87 0.63
CA MET A 31 24.51 10.10 1.22
C MET A 31 26.02 9.99 1.49
N GLY A 32 26.69 11.13 1.71
CA GLY A 32 28.10 11.21 2.03
C GLY A 32 29.02 11.24 0.80
N PRO A 33 30.30 10.81 0.94
CA PRO A 33 31.28 10.84 -0.14
C PRO A 33 30.85 9.98 -1.34
N ARG A 34 31.17 10.44 -2.56
CA ARG A 34 30.93 9.69 -3.79
C ARG A 34 31.90 8.50 -3.87
N LEU A 35 31.34 7.31 -4.06
CA LEU A 35 32.12 6.09 -4.36
C LEU A 35 32.33 5.93 -5.86
N PHE A 36 31.29 6.20 -6.64
CA PHE A 36 31.29 6.10 -8.08
C PHE A 36 30.41 7.15 -8.70
N SER A 37 30.80 7.71 -9.84
CA SER A 37 29.94 8.60 -10.62
C SER A 37 30.29 8.53 -12.10
N PHE A 38 29.27 8.76 -12.95
CA PHE A 38 29.43 8.95 -14.38
C PHE A 38 28.50 10.04 -14.85
N GLU A 39 28.82 10.66 -15.98
CA GLU A 39 28.02 11.71 -16.60
C GLU A 39 27.35 11.20 -17.87
N LYS A 40 26.09 11.52 -18.04
CA LYS A 40 25.33 11.23 -19.25
C LYS A 40 24.41 12.41 -19.56
N GLY A 41 24.69 13.12 -20.67
CA GLY A 41 24.08 14.40 -20.98
C GLY A 41 24.41 15.42 -19.88
N ASP A 42 23.41 16.16 -19.43
CA ASP A 42 23.57 17.20 -18.41
C ASP A 42 23.46 16.66 -16.98
N THR A 43 23.38 15.35 -16.81
CA THR A 43 23.14 14.73 -15.50
C THR A 43 24.33 13.89 -15.06
N ARG A 44 24.81 14.14 -13.85
CA ARG A 44 25.74 13.27 -13.12
C ARG A 44 24.98 12.25 -12.32
N TYR A 45 25.25 10.97 -12.57
CA TYR A 45 24.73 9.87 -11.79
C TYR A 45 25.75 9.44 -10.77
N SER A 46 25.38 9.42 -9.47
CA SER A 46 26.32 9.17 -8.37
C SER A 46 25.81 8.07 -7.43
N LEU A 47 26.75 7.21 -7.01
CA LEU A 47 26.57 6.29 -5.89
C LEU A 47 27.41 6.80 -4.72
N LYS A 48 26.78 7.04 -3.57
CA LYS A 48 27.41 7.58 -2.37
C LYS A 48 27.59 6.48 -1.30
N LEU A 49 28.49 6.72 -0.35
CA LEU A 49 28.96 5.71 0.60
C LEU A 49 27.87 5.12 1.50
N LEU A 50 26.99 5.95 2.01
CA LEU A 50 25.92 5.50 2.90
C LEU A 50 24.69 5.17 2.06
N PRO A 51 24.20 3.90 2.06
CA PRO A 51 23.05 3.49 1.26
C PRO A 51 21.71 3.98 1.84
N ILE A 52 21.72 5.14 2.44
CA ILE A 52 20.57 5.81 3.05
C ILE A 52 20.40 7.15 2.36
N GLY A 53 19.18 7.44 1.90
CA GLY A 53 18.93 8.68 1.19
C GLY A 53 19.17 8.60 -0.31
N GLY A 54 18.97 9.72 -0.96
CA GLY A 54 19.19 9.98 -2.37
C GLY A 54 19.01 11.46 -2.61
N SER A 55 19.28 11.92 -3.81
CA SER A 55 18.98 13.28 -4.21
C SER A 55 18.80 13.40 -5.73
N CYS A 56 17.88 14.26 -6.12
CA CYS A 56 17.67 14.71 -7.49
C CYS A 56 17.85 16.21 -7.52
N ALA A 57 19.09 16.65 -7.70
CA ALA A 57 19.42 18.08 -7.73
C ALA A 57 19.06 18.69 -9.09
N MET A 58 18.26 19.74 -9.08
CA MET A 58 17.82 20.45 -10.28
C MET A 58 18.50 21.81 -10.40
N LEU A 59 18.74 22.23 -11.63
CA LEU A 59 19.34 23.53 -11.88
C LEU A 59 18.40 24.65 -11.40
N GLY A 60 18.90 25.59 -10.60
CA GLY A 60 18.14 26.73 -10.11
C GLY A 60 17.13 26.43 -9.01
N GLU A 61 17.19 25.24 -8.37
CA GLU A 61 16.32 24.89 -7.24
C GLU A 61 16.76 25.65 -5.96
N ASP A 62 18.05 25.67 -5.68
CA ASP A 62 18.65 26.27 -4.47
C ASP A 62 19.41 27.58 -4.75
N THR A 63 19.28 28.14 -5.92
CA THR A 63 20.01 29.33 -6.33
C THR A 63 19.07 30.39 -6.90
N ASP A 64 19.41 31.67 -6.65
CA ASP A 64 18.69 32.84 -7.21
C ASP A 64 18.88 33.02 -8.73
N ILE A 65 19.22 31.93 -9.47
CA ILE A 65 19.30 31.97 -10.92
C ILE A 65 17.84 32.03 -11.43
N GLU A 66 17.34 33.24 -11.52
CA GLU A 66 16.01 33.49 -12.05
C GLU A 66 16.03 33.46 -13.58
N ASN A 67 15.07 32.70 -14.16
CA ASN A 67 14.65 32.77 -15.55
C ASN A 67 15.64 32.30 -16.65
N GLU A 68 16.67 31.53 -16.34
CA GLU A 68 17.42 30.84 -17.39
C GLU A 68 16.67 29.60 -17.88
N PRO A 69 16.64 29.34 -19.19
CA PRO A 69 16.02 28.14 -19.73
C PRO A 69 16.61 26.87 -19.12
N GLY A 70 15.71 25.97 -18.66
CA GLY A 70 16.13 24.70 -18.03
C GLY A 70 16.28 24.75 -16.51
N THR A 71 16.09 25.91 -15.87
CA THR A 71 16.05 25.99 -14.40
C THR A 71 14.69 25.55 -13.86
N PHE A 72 14.65 25.06 -12.62
CA PHE A 72 13.40 24.73 -11.92
C PHE A 72 12.46 25.94 -11.85
N ASN A 73 13.01 27.13 -11.57
CA ASN A 73 12.25 28.36 -11.42
C ASN A 73 11.67 28.89 -12.75
N SER A 74 12.29 28.57 -13.89
CA SER A 74 11.78 28.95 -15.21
C SER A 74 10.63 28.04 -15.70
N ALA A 75 10.42 26.88 -15.08
CA ALA A 75 9.36 25.99 -15.43
C ALA A 75 7.99 26.56 -15.02
N SER A 76 6.95 26.16 -15.74
CA SER A 76 5.58 26.57 -15.41
C SER A 76 5.20 26.11 -13.99
N VAL A 77 4.25 26.82 -13.37
CA VAL A 77 3.76 26.46 -12.02
C VAL A 77 3.28 24.99 -11.98
N TRP A 78 2.54 24.55 -12.99
CA TRP A 78 2.08 23.16 -13.09
C TRP A 78 3.22 22.18 -13.31
N GLY A 79 4.26 22.57 -14.05
CA GLY A 79 5.48 21.80 -14.20
C GLY A 79 6.17 21.58 -12.85
N ARG A 80 6.38 22.63 -12.07
CA ARG A 80 6.97 22.56 -10.73
C ARG A 80 6.14 21.71 -9.77
N ILE A 81 4.82 21.92 -9.75
CA ILE A 81 3.90 21.10 -8.93
C ILE A 81 4.02 19.62 -9.33
N SER A 82 4.04 19.32 -10.63
CA SER A 82 4.15 17.95 -11.12
C SER A 82 5.45 17.27 -10.67
N VAL A 83 6.57 18.00 -10.73
CA VAL A 83 7.87 17.51 -10.24
C VAL A 83 7.83 17.20 -8.76
N VAL A 84 7.35 18.15 -7.93
CA VAL A 84 7.28 17.96 -6.47
C VAL A 84 6.34 16.81 -6.10
N ALA A 85 5.19 16.70 -6.76
CA ALA A 85 4.22 15.65 -6.50
C ALA A 85 4.67 14.26 -6.99
N ALA A 86 5.56 14.20 -7.99
CA ALA A 86 5.99 12.95 -8.60
C ALA A 86 6.70 12.00 -7.61
N GLY A 87 7.51 12.52 -6.69
CA GLY A 87 8.18 11.70 -5.67
C GLY A 87 7.20 10.85 -4.85
N PRO A 88 6.28 11.47 -4.11
CA PRO A 88 5.24 10.74 -3.37
C PRO A 88 4.39 9.82 -4.26
N VAL A 89 3.98 10.28 -5.45
CA VAL A 89 3.17 9.49 -6.39
C VAL A 89 3.88 8.21 -6.79
N PHE A 90 5.18 8.27 -7.10
CA PHE A 90 5.97 7.07 -7.44
C PHE A 90 6.06 6.08 -6.28
N ASN A 91 6.14 6.55 -5.04
CA ASN A 91 6.08 5.67 -3.88
C ASN A 91 4.72 4.98 -3.74
N PHE A 92 3.62 5.67 -4.01
CA PHE A 92 2.28 5.05 -4.04
C PHE A 92 2.16 4.00 -5.15
N ILE A 93 2.67 4.30 -6.35
CA ILE A 93 2.69 3.34 -7.47
C ILE A 93 3.49 2.10 -7.08
N MET A 94 4.69 2.29 -6.51
CA MET A 94 5.52 1.18 -6.06
C MET A 94 4.83 0.34 -4.98
N ALA A 95 4.22 0.99 -3.98
CA ALA A 95 3.48 0.30 -2.92
C ALA A 95 2.31 -0.50 -3.47
N PHE A 96 1.57 0.06 -4.44
CA PHE A 96 0.49 -0.64 -5.12
C PHE A 96 0.98 -1.87 -5.89
N VAL A 97 2.04 -1.71 -6.70
CA VAL A 97 2.63 -2.82 -7.47
C VAL A 97 3.13 -3.93 -6.55
N LEU A 98 3.85 -3.57 -5.47
CA LEU A 98 4.31 -4.54 -4.48
C LEU A 98 3.16 -5.25 -3.78
N SER A 99 2.08 -4.53 -3.43
CA SER A 99 0.89 -5.12 -2.84
C SER A 99 0.24 -6.14 -3.77
N VAL A 100 0.11 -5.82 -5.05
CA VAL A 100 -0.43 -6.75 -6.06
C VAL A 100 0.45 -8.01 -6.18
N ILE A 101 1.78 -7.82 -6.21
CA ILE A 101 2.73 -8.95 -6.27
C ILE A 101 2.61 -9.82 -5.02
N ILE A 102 2.59 -9.22 -3.82
CA ILE A 102 2.51 -9.95 -2.55
C ILE A 102 1.19 -10.72 -2.47
N VAL A 103 0.05 -10.05 -2.74
CA VAL A 103 -1.27 -10.70 -2.70
C VAL A 103 -1.37 -11.80 -3.77
N GLY A 104 -0.78 -11.59 -4.94
CA GLY A 104 -0.75 -12.60 -6.01
C GLY A 104 0.13 -13.81 -5.68
N ALA A 105 1.24 -13.61 -4.95
CA ALA A 105 2.19 -14.68 -4.61
C ALA A 105 1.82 -15.43 -3.32
N VAL A 106 1.34 -14.71 -2.30
CA VAL A 106 1.06 -15.27 -0.97
C VAL A 106 -0.42 -15.57 -0.78
N GLY A 107 -1.29 -14.90 -1.55
CA GLY A 107 -2.73 -14.89 -1.36
C GLY A 107 -3.15 -13.91 -0.25
N TYR A 108 -4.40 -14.03 0.16
CA TYR A 108 -4.95 -13.29 1.30
C TYR A 108 -5.54 -14.28 2.32
N GLU A 109 -5.57 -13.90 3.57
CA GLU A 109 -6.16 -14.73 4.63
C GLU A 109 -7.69 -14.50 4.66
N PRO A 110 -8.49 -15.50 4.27
CA PRO A 110 -9.94 -15.42 4.41
C PRO A 110 -10.34 -15.55 5.88
N SER A 111 -11.57 -15.15 6.20
CA SER A 111 -12.17 -15.33 7.54
C SER A 111 -12.41 -16.81 7.83
N ARG A 112 -11.37 -17.54 8.24
CA ARG A 112 -11.43 -18.97 8.55
C ARG A 112 -11.81 -19.20 10.00
N VAL A 113 -12.75 -20.08 10.25
CA VAL A 113 -13.08 -20.58 11.61
C VAL A 113 -11.93 -21.43 12.11
N LEU A 114 -11.25 -20.97 13.14
CA LEU A 114 -10.10 -21.66 13.76
C LEU A 114 -10.54 -22.76 14.74
N SER A 115 -11.62 -22.51 15.46
CA SER A 115 -12.23 -23.49 16.37
C SER A 115 -13.69 -23.15 16.63
N VAL A 116 -14.49 -24.14 16.97
CA VAL A 116 -15.86 -23.98 17.42
C VAL A 116 -15.95 -24.52 18.85
N LYS A 117 -16.54 -23.74 19.76
CA LYS A 117 -16.68 -24.15 21.15
C LYS A 117 -17.64 -25.32 21.27
N GLU A 118 -17.23 -26.40 21.91
CA GLU A 118 -18.08 -27.56 22.16
C GLU A 118 -19.35 -27.18 22.95
N GLY A 119 -20.48 -27.73 22.56
CA GLY A 119 -21.78 -27.44 23.17
C GLY A 119 -22.36 -26.08 22.86
N SER A 120 -21.72 -25.27 21.96
CA SER A 120 -22.23 -23.96 21.58
C SER A 120 -23.38 -24.06 20.57
N ALA A 121 -24.18 -22.99 20.49
CA ALA A 121 -25.24 -22.87 19.51
C ALA A 121 -24.69 -22.89 18.06
N ALA A 122 -23.48 -22.38 17.86
CA ALA A 122 -22.78 -22.40 16.57
C ALA A 122 -22.44 -23.83 16.13
N GLU A 123 -21.94 -24.67 17.04
CA GLU A 123 -21.67 -26.08 16.77
C GLU A 123 -22.97 -26.84 16.46
N ALA A 124 -24.02 -26.65 17.27
CA ALA A 124 -25.32 -27.26 17.08
C ALA A 124 -25.95 -26.86 15.72
N ALA A 125 -25.67 -25.65 15.24
CA ALA A 125 -26.09 -25.17 13.92
C ALA A 125 -25.23 -25.70 12.77
N GLY A 126 -24.17 -26.46 13.07
CA GLY A 126 -23.33 -27.12 12.08
C GLY A 126 -22.11 -26.32 11.59
N LEU A 127 -21.74 -25.23 12.29
CA LEU A 127 -20.47 -24.54 12.03
C LEU A 127 -19.31 -25.48 12.42
N LYS A 128 -18.27 -25.53 11.59
CA LYS A 128 -17.11 -26.41 11.81
C LYS A 128 -15.80 -25.64 11.69
N GLU A 129 -14.78 -26.16 12.33
CA GLU A 129 -13.40 -25.73 12.11
C GLU A 129 -13.02 -25.87 10.63
N GLY A 130 -12.34 -24.87 10.09
CA GLY A 130 -11.94 -24.83 8.69
C GLY A 130 -12.95 -24.15 7.76
N ASP A 131 -14.18 -23.89 8.20
CA ASP A 131 -15.14 -23.13 7.43
C ASP A 131 -14.61 -21.72 7.11
N ILE A 132 -14.87 -21.24 5.90
CA ILE A 132 -14.55 -19.87 5.49
C ILE A 132 -15.83 -19.05 5.52
N ILE A 133 -15.88 -18.05 6.40
CA ILE A 133 -17.03 -17.14 6.50
C ILE A 133 -16.95 -16.17 5.30
N THR A 134 -17.96 -16.20 4.46
CA THR A 134 -18.10 -15.34 3.26
C THR A 134 -19.28 -14.37 3.36
N GLY A 135 -20.08 -14.49 4.41
CA GLY A 135 -21.16 -13.56 4.69
C GLY A 135 -21.52 -13.54 6.19
N TYR A 136 -21.89 -12.37 6.68
CA TYR A 136 -22.32 -12.13 8.06
C TYR A 136 -23.46 -11.12 8.07
N GLN A 137 -24.63 -11.50 8.60
CA GLN A 137 -25.82 -10.65 8.69
C GLN A 137 -26.21 -9.99 7.36
N GLY A 138 -26.04 -10.67 6.23
CA GLY A 138 -26.28 -10.15 4.90
C GLY A 138 -25.15 -9.32 4.28
N TYR A 139 -24.10 -9.01 5.02
CA TYR A 139 -22.89 -8.35 4.50
C TYR A 139 -21.93 -9.38 3.92
N HIS A 140 -21.29 -9.02 2.81
CA HIS A 140 -20.25 -9.84 2.21
C HIS A 140 -18.94 -9.71 3.00
N ILE A 141 -18.26 -10.84 3.22
CA ILE A 141 -17.01 -10.93 3.97
C ILE A 141 -15.92 -11.46 3.04
N ASP A 142 -14.93 -10.62 2.75
CA ASP A 142 -13.75 -11.01 1.99
C ASP A 142 -12.55 -11.26 2.90
N LEU A 143 -12.37 -10.40 3.91
CA LEU A 143 -11.24 -10.44 4.83
C LEU A 143 -11.70 -10.64 6.27
N GLY A 144 -10.83 -11.21 7.11
CA GLY A 144 -11.10 -11.35 8.54
C GLY A 144 -11.43 -10.03 9.25
N LYS A 145 -10.88 -8.92 8.76
CA LYS A 145 -11.18 -7.56 9.27
C LYS A 145 -12.62 -7.15 9.02
N ASP A 146 -13.23 -7.55 7.91
CA ASP A 146 -14.61 -7.22 7.58
C ASP A 146 -15.56 -7.83 8.61
N LEU A 147 -15.31 -9.09 8.99
CA LEU A 147 -16.08 -9.76 10.02
C LEU A 147 -16.02 -9.00 11.36
N TYR A 148 -14.82 -8.56 11.75
CA TYR A 148 -14.64 -7.77 12.97
C TYR A 148 -15.42 -6.45 12.91
N VAL A 149 -15.32 -5.70 11.80
CA VAL A 149 -16.01 -4.43 11.61
C VAL A 149 -17.53 -4.61 11.66
N TYR A 150 -18.06 -5.57 10.91
CA TYR A 150 -19.51 -5.80 10.87
C TYR A 150 -20.07 -6.39 12.18
N SER A 151 -19.29 -7.22 12.89
CA SER A 151 -19.70 -7.68 14.21
C SER A 151 -19.79 -6.53 15.22
N TYR A 152 -18.82 -5.62 15.18
CA TYR A 152 -18.82 -4.42 16.02
C TYR A 152 -19.99 -3.47 15.69
N LEU A 153 -20.31 -3.28 14.41
CA LEU A 153 -21.40 -2.40 13.98
C LEU A 153 -22.79 -2.98 14.35
N ASN A 154 -22.96 -4.29 14.27
CA ASN A 154 -24.25 -4.92 14.57
C ASN A 154 -24.54 -5.06 16.06
N GLN A 155 -23.51 -5.05 16.94
CA GLN A 155 -23.64 -5.11 18.40
C GLN A 155 -24.69 -6.15 18.89
N LEU A 156 -24.62 -7.36 18.33
CA LEU A 156 -25.58 -8.42 18.68
C LEU A 156 -25.54 -8.78 20.16
N LYS A 157 -26.72 -9.00 20.73
CA LYS A 157 -26.91 -9.40 22.11
C LYS A 157 -27.15 -10.91 22.21
N GLU A 158 -27.04 -11.42 23.43
CA GLU A 158 -27.46 -12.79 23.73
C GLU A 158 -28.93 -13.01 23.31
N GLY A 159 -29.16 -14.09 22.59
CA GLY A 159 -30.47 -14.42 22.04
C GLY A 159 -30.77 -13.87 20.64
N ASP A 160 -29.97 -12.93 20.15
CA ASP A 160 -30.11 -12.45 18.77
C ASP A 160 -29.71 -13.53 17.77
N THR A 161 -30.35 -13.51 16.59
CA THR A 161 -30.00 -14.46 15.53
C THR A 161 -28.78 -14.03 14.77
N ILE A 162 -27.78 -14.90 14.70
CA ILE A 162 -26.60 -14.76 13.88
C ILE A 162 -26.82 -15.54 12.58
N ASN A 163 -26.69 -14.84 11.44
CA ASN A 163 -26.74 -15.43 10.12
C ASN A 163 -25.37 -15.40 9.48
N LEU A 164 -24.82 -16.55 9.15
CA LEU A 164 -23.52 -16.71 8.48
C LEU A 164 -23.74 -17.39 7.12
N THR A 165 -23.01 -16.92 6.11
CA THR A 165 -22.78 -17.71 4.90
C THR A 165 -21.34 -18.21 4.98
N VAL A 166 -21.17 -19.53 4.96
CA VAL A 166 -19.85 -20.17 4.99
C VAL A 166 -19.57 -20.92 3.71
N LYS A 167 -18.29 -21.08 3.40
CA LYS A 167 -17.81 -21.94 2.31
C LYS A 167 -17.03 -23.11 2.91
N ARG A 168 -17.52 -24.33 2.66
CA ARG A 168 -16.93 -25.61 3.06
C ARG A 168 -16.75 -26.46 1.82
N ASP A 169 -15.56 -26.98 1.57
CA ASP A 169 -15.26 -27.84 0.41
C ASP A 169 -15.73 -27.26 -0.93
N GLY A 170 -15.58 -25.94 -1.08
CA GLY A 170 -15.97 -25.20 -2.28
C GLY A 170 -17.46 -24.84 -2.35
N LYS A 171 -18.33 -25.37 -1.49
CA LYS A 171 -19.79 -25.12 -1.49
C LYS A 171 -20.15 -24.05 -0.46
N LYS A 172 -21.06 -23.14 -0.86
CA LYS A 172 -21.65 -22.16 0.06
C LYS A 172 -22.82 -22.79 0.81
N MET A 173 -22.95 -22.48 2.10
CA MET A 173 -24.03 -22.92 2.97
C MET A 173 -24.36 -21.76 3.93
N ASP A 174 -25.65 -21.61 4.22
CA ASP A 174 -26.12 -20.64 5.20
C ASP A 174 -26.35 -21.35 6.55
N ILE A 175 -25.83 -20.75 7.60
CA ILE A 175 -25.92 -21.23 8.97
C ILE A 175 -26.55 -20.13 9.81
N SER A 176 -27.60 -20.46 10.55
CA SER A 176 -28.27 -19.51 11.44
C SER A 176 -28.41 -20.10 12.81
N TYR A 177 -28.06 -19.34 13.84
CA TYR A 177 -28.17 -19.75 15.23
C TYR A 177 -28.43 -18.55 16.15
N LYS A 178 -28.93 -18.80 17.34
CA LYS A 178 -29.08 -17.77 18.37
C LYS A 178 -27.77 -17.61 19.13
N SER A 179 -27.33 -16.39 19.30
CA SER A 179 -26.13 -16.11 20.10
C SER A 179 -26.33 -16.54 21.56
N ASP A 180 -25.40 -17.35 22.06
CA ASP A 180 -25.34 -17.77 23.46
C ASP A 180 -24.47 -16.82 24.33
N THR A 181 -23.92 -15.78 23.73
CA THR A 181 -23.10 -14.76 24.38
C THR A 181 -23.27 -13.40 23.72
N ASN A 182 -22.98 -12.33 24.47
CA ASN A 182 -22.87 -11.00 23.87
C ASN A 182 -21.66 -10.94 22.93
N VAL A 183 -21.90 -10.71 21.66
CA VAL A 183 -20.84 -10.51 20.67
C VAL A 183 -20.35 -9.07 20.80
N ARG A 184 -19.14 -8.89 21.33
CA ARG A 184 -18.45 -7.59 21.47
C ARG A 184 -17.28 -7.47 20.53
#